data_aa0e0296af5e3cba8055be83229b9d06
#
_entry.id   aa0e0296af5e3cba8055be83229b9d06
#
_cell.length_a   1.000
_cell.length_b   1.000
_cell.length_c   1.000
_cell.angle_alpha   90.00
_cell.angle_beta   90.00
_cell.angle_gamma   90.00
#
_symmetry.space_group_name_H-M   'P 1'
#
loop_
_entity.id
_entity.type
_entity.pdbx_description
1 polymer ?
#
loop_
_entity_poly.entity_id
_entity_poly.type
_entity_poly.pdbx_seq_one_letter_code
_entity_poly.pdbx_strand_id
1 'polypeptide(L)'
;MKTAIRISAFLLSTLAASLLPAADSPSPTEGDFTIRDFKFASGETLPELRIHYRTLGKIEKDAQGKTTNAVLIMHGTTGSGAQFIRPEFAGELFGKDQPLDATKFFIILPDGIGHGKSSKPSDGMHAKFPAYGYIDMVEAQYRLLKDGLGVNHARLVMGTSMGGMHTWLWGEMHPDFMDALMPLASLPTQISGRNRVWRRMIIDAIRNDPAWNGGEYKTQPPSLRTAAEMLWFMSSNPVLRQKEAPTLRETDEKIDEFVNNYVKTADANDVLYALQASHDYDPGPNLEKIRAPLLAINTADDLINPPELGILEREIKRAPHGRAIVMPMSDKTHGHGSHTIAALWKDELAKLLKQTNR
;
A
#
# COMPACT_ATOMS: atom_id res chain seq x y z
N MET A 1 33.40 -54.44 43.53
CA MET A 1 33.29 -52.96 43.36
C MET A 1 32.05 -52.69 42.55
N LYS A 2 30.98 -52.14 43.15
CA LYS A 2 29.69 -51.86 42.52
C LYS A 2 29.68 -50.37 42.15
N THR A 3 29.67 -50.05 40.84
CA THR A 3 29.60 -48.72 40.34
C THR A 3 28.14 -48.27 40.21
N ALA A 4 27.74 -47.30 41.00
CA ALA A 4 26.40 -46.70 40.97
C ALA A 4 26.27 -45.67 39.89
N ILE A 5 25.36 -45.87 38.95
CA ILE A 5 24.96 -44.91 37.92
C ILE A 5 23.95 -43.95 38.53
N ARG A 6 24.31 -42.64 38.59
CA ARG A 6 23.37 -41.59 38.96
C ARG A 6 22.61 -41.14 37.71
N ILE A 7 21.33 -41.34 37.67
CA ILE A 7 20.41 -40.81 36.66
C ILE A 7 19.99 -39.42 37.14
N SER A 8 20.44 -38.37 36.45
CA SER A 8 19.96 -37.00 36.65
C SER A 8 18.70 -36.81 35.83
N ALA A 9 17.57 -36.65 36.50
CA ALA A 9 16.32 -36.28 35.85
C ALA A 9 16.36 -34.80 35.47
N PHE A 10 16.37 -34.49 34.15
CA PHE A 10 16.17 -33.15 33.61
C PHE A 10 14.65 -32.86 33.64
N LEU A 11 14.21 -31.97 34.52
CA LEU A 11 12.87 -31.38 34.44
C LEU A 11 12.79 -30.46 33.23
N LEU A 12 12.06 -30.88 32.21
CA LEU A 12 11.64 -30.02 31.10
C LEU A 12 10.50 -29.14 31.62
N SER A 13 10.82 -27.87 31.95
CA SER A 13 9.81 -26.83 32.17
C SER A 13 9.25 -26.39 30.82
N THR A 14 8.08 -26.87 30.45
CA THR A 14 7.29 -26.36 29.32
C THR A 14 6.80 -24.97 29.67
N LEU A 15 7.48 -23.95 29.12
CA LEU A 15 6.92 -22.61 29.06
C LEU A 15 5.69 -22.66 28.15
N ALA A 16 4.51 -22.69 28.76
CA ALA A 16 3.27 -22.40 28.04
C ALA A 16 3.32 -20.92 27.64
N ALA A 17 3.71 -20.64 26.40
CA ALA A 17 3.45 -19.35 25.80
C ALA A 17 1.94 -19.16 25.77
N SER A 18 1.43 -18.30 26.66
CA SER A 18 0.05 -17.82 26.60
C SER A 18 -0.11 -17.10 25.27
N LEU A 19 -0.77 -17.76 24.30
CA LEU A 19 -1.34 -17.12 23.14
C LEU A 19 -2.36 -16.11 23.66
N LEU A 20 -1.95 -14.83 23.72
CA LEU A 20 -2.91 -13.75 23.86
C LEU A 20 -3.89 -13.88 22.69
N PRO A 21 -5.21 -13.90 22.93
CA PRO A 21 -6.17 -13.93 21.85
C PRO A 21 -5.86 -12.74 20.94
N ALA A 22 -5.73 -13.00 19.64
CA ALA A 22 -5.71 -11.94 18.64
C ALA A 22 -6.92 -11.05 18.93
N ALA A 23 -6.70 -9.74 19.09
CA ALA A 23 -7.78 -8.79 19.31
C ALA A 23 -8.89 -9.08 18.30
N ASP A 24 -10.16 -9.13 18.77
CA ASP A 24 -11.36 -9.38 17.97
C ASP A 24 -11.53 -8.29 16.90
N SER A 25 -10.68 -8.32 15.86
CA SER A 25 -10.94 -7.52 14.67
C SER A 25 -12.02 -8.23 13.87
N PRO A 26 -13.11 -7.56 13.53
CA PRO A 26 -14.17 -8.18 12.75
C PRO A 26 -13.60 -8.69 11.41
N SER A 27 -14.06 -9.85 10.96
CA SER A 27 -13.68 -10.39 9.65
C SER A 27 -14.17 -9.45 8.55
N PRO A 28 -13.36 -9.13 7.54
CA PRO A 28 -13.78 -8.28 6.44
C PRO A 28 -14.86 -8.95 5.59
N THR A 29 -15.78 -8.14 5.08
CA THR A 29 -16.68 -8.55 3.99
C THR A 29 -16.02 -8.24 2.66
N GLU A 30 -15.93 -9.21 1.76
CA GLU A 30 -15.40 -9.02 0.40
C GLU A 30 -16.56 -8.76 -0.59
N GLY A 31 -16.28 -7.96 -1.63
CA GLY A 31 -17.24 -7.69 -2.70
C GLY A 31 -16.54 -7.22 -3.97
N ASP A 32 -17.29 -7.24 -5.07
CA ASP A 32 -16.87 -6.74 -6.37
C ASP A 32 -17.80 -5.64 -6.82
N PHE A 33 -17.26 -4.58 -7.40
CA PHE A 33 -18.00 -3.52 -8.07
C PHE A 33 -17.58 -3.45 -9.53
N THR A 34 -18.50 -3.62 -10.46
CA THR A 34 -18.22 -3.54 -11.90
C THR A 34 -18.60 -2.16 -12.42
N ILE A 35 -17.59 -1.46 -12.93
CA ILE A 35 -17.77 -0.19 -13.63
C ILE A 35 -17.94 -0.50 -15.10
N ARG A 36 -19.10 -0.16 -15.67
CA ARG A 36 -19.36 -0.34 -17.10
C ARG A 36 -18.77 0.79 -17.93
N ASP A 37 -18.25 0.42 -19.10
CA ASP A 37 -17.71 1.35 -20.11
C ASP A 37 -16.70 2.33 -19.50
N PHE A 38 -15.74 1.79 -18.71
CA PHE A 38 -14.72 2.61 -18.08
C PHE A 38 -13.77 3.15 -19.13
N LYS A 39 -13.75 4.47 -19.27
CA LYS A 39 -12.85 5.17 -20.19
C LYS A 39 -11.60 5.61 -19.46
N PHE A 40 -10.45 5.07 -19.88
CA PHE A 40 -9.14 5.42 -19.36
C PHE A 40 -8.65 6.77 -19.91
N ALA A 41 -7.75 7.41 -19.19
CA ALA A 41 -7.08 8.63 -19.63
C ALA A 41 -6.31 8.44 -20.96
N SER A 42 -5.87 7.21 -21.27
CA SER A 42 -5.28 6.83 -22.57
C SER A 42 -6.27 6.95 -23.75
N GLY A 43 -7.58 7.08 -23.49
CA GLY A 43 -8.65 7.10 -24.48
C GLY A 43 -9.23 5.71 -24.77
N GLU A 44 -8.63 4.63 -24.29
CA GLU A 44 -9.13 3.27 -24.37
C GLU A 44 -10.36 3.09 -23.48
N THR A 45 -11.22 2.12 -23.80
CA THR A 45 -12.40 1.81 -22.99
C THR A 45 -12.44 0.33 -22.68
N LEU A 46 -12.69 -0.02 -21.42
CA LEU A 46 -12.97 -1.39 -21.00
C LEU A 46 -14.46 -1.53 -20.72
N PRO A 47 -15.18 -2.45 -21.40
CA PRO A 47 -16.62 -2.62 -21.22
C PRO A 47 -17.02 -2.92 -19.77
N GLU A 48 -16.21 -3.70 -19.07
CA GLU A 48 -16.41 -4.05 -17.66
C GLU A 48 -15.09 -3.99 -16.91
N LEU A 49 -14.94 -3.01 -16.01
CA LEU A 49 -13.82 -2.90 -15.08
C LEU A 49 -14.30 -3.34 -13.70
N ARG A 50 -13.85 -4.52 -13.25
CA ARG A 50 -14.12 -5.03 -11.90
C ARG A 50 -13.13 -4.42 -10.90
N ILE A 51 -13.66 -3.85 -9.83
CA ILE A 51 -12.90 -3.42 -8.64
C ILE A 51 -13.31 -4.31 -7.48
N HIS A 52 -12.38 -5.14 -7.04
CA HIS A 52 -12.53 -5.94 -5.83
C HIS A 52 -12.23 -5.10 -4.60
N TYR A 53 -12.97 -5.31 -3.51
CA TYR A 53 -12.76 -4.57 -2.26
C TYR A 53 -13.09 -5.42 -1.04
N ARG A 54 -12.59 -4.95 0.11
CA ARG A 54 -12.95 -5.44 1.44
C ARG A 54 -13.50 -4.30 2.25
N THR A 55 -14.48 -4.59 3.12
CA THR A 55 -15.02 -3.62 4.06
C THR A 55 -15.07 -4.18 5.46
N LEU A 56 -14.89 -3.29 6.46
CA LEU A 56 -15.13 -3.59 7.87
C LEU A 56 -16.05 -2.50 8.42
N GLY A 57 -16.87 -2.88 9.42
CA GLY A 57 -17.84 -1.97 10.02
C GLY A 57 -19.07 -1.72 9.16
N LYS A 58 -19.80 -0.66 9.47
CA LYS A 58 -21.05 -0.28 8.78
C LYS A 58 -21.04 1.20 8.43
N ILE A 59 -21.59 1.54 7.28
CA ILE A 59 -21.76 2.93 6.86
C ILE A 59 -22.76 3.64 7.77
N GLU A 60 -22.41 4.86 8.20
CA GLU A 60 -23.27 5.78 8.93
C GLU A 60 -23.45 7.07 8.15
N LYS A 61 -24.67 7.63 8.25
CA LYS A 61 -25.03 8.89 7.60
C LYS A 61 -25.71 9.80 8.60
N ASP A 62 -25.48 11.11 8.45
CA ASP A 62 -26.22 12.13 9.20
C ASP A 62 -27.65 12.31 8.70
N ALA A 63 -28.38 13.23 9.33
CA ALA A 63 -29.78 13.55 8.99
C ALA A 63 -29.95 14.12 7.55
N GLN A 64 -28.87 14.63 6.96
CA GLN A 64 -28.82 15.17 5.59
C GLN A 64 -28.40 14.09 4.57
N GLY A 65 -28.11 12.86 5.02
CA GLY A 65 -27.69 11.75 4.18
C GLY A 65 -26.20 11.79 3.80
N LYS A 66 -25.40 12.66 4.42
CA LYS A 66 -23.94 12.71 4.25
C LYS A 66 -23.32 11.56 5.04
N THR A 67 -22.42 10.80 4.41
CA THR A 67 -21.64 9.77 5.09
C THR A 67 -20.68 10.40 6.09
N THR A 68 -20.61 9.88 7.32
CA THR A 68 -19.87 10.49 8.43
C THR A 68 -18.64 9.69 8.87
N ASN A 69 -18.58 8.39 8.56
CA ASN A 69 -17.61 7.49 9.15
C ASN A 69 -16.79 6.65 8.14
N ALA A 70 -16.87 6.91 6.84
CA ALA A 70 -16.16 6.15 5.83
C ALA A 70 -14.66 6.45 5.84
N VAL A 71 -13.82 5.41 5.79
CA VAL A 71 -12.37 5.48 5.73
C VAL A 71 -11.89 4.67 4.52
N LEU A 72 -11.23 5.34 3.58
CA LEU A 72 -10.59 4.69 2.43
C LEU A 72 -9.12 4.48 2.72
N ILE A 73 -8.62 3.24 2.56
CA ILE A 73 -7.20 2.90 2.72
C ILE A 73 -6.68 2.20 1.46
N MET A 74 -5.68 2.79 0.81
CA MET A 74 -5.15 2.36 -0.49
C MET A 74 -3.76 1.73 -0.35
N HIS A 75 -3.56 0.59 -1.04
CA HIS A 75 -2.34 -0.22 -0.96
C HIS A 75 -1.18 0.31 -1.82
N GLY A 76 0.03 -0.22 -1.57
CA GLY A 76 1.24 0.05 -2.35
C GLY A 76 1.32 -0.75 -3.66
N THR A 77 2.31 -0.39 -4.50
CA THR A 77 2.62 -1.09 -5.76
C THR A 77 2.78 -2.59 -5.51
N THR A 78 2.21 -3.42 -6.37
CA THR A 78 2.18 -4.89 -6.27
C THR A 78 1.43 -5.47 -5.06
N GLY A 79 0.78 -4.63 -4.26
CA GLY A 79 -0.04 -5.05 -3.11
C GLY A 79 -1.50 -5.29 -3.46
N SER A 80 -2.33 -5.37 -2.43
CA SER A 80 -3.79 -5.40 -2.52
C SER A 80 -4.39 -4.91 -1.20
N GLY A 81 -5.71 -4.70 -1.13
CA GLY A 81 -6.40 -4.37 0.11
C GLY A 81 -6.21 -5.40 1.23
N ALA A 82 -5.88 -6.65 0.88
CA ALA A 82 -5.58 -7.70 1.85
C ALA A 82 -4.35 -7.41 2.73
N GLN A 83 -3.41 -6.57 2.29
CA GLN A 83 -2.23 -6.22 3.09
C GLN A 83 -2.59 -5.53 4.41
N PHE A 84 -3.76 -4.88 4.47
CA PHE A 84 -4.21 -4.14 5.65
C PHE A 84 -4.93 -4.99 6.70
N ILE A 85 -5.17 -6.28 6.43
CA ILE A 85 -5.76 -7.22 7.39
C ILE A 85 -4.70 -7.90 8.27
N ARG A 86 -3.41 -7.63 8.02
CA ARG A 86 -2.30 -8.21 8.79
C ARG A 86 -2.26 -7.65 10.22
N PRO A 87 -1.74 -8.43 11.20
CA PRO A 87 -1.65 -8.00 12.60
C PRO A 87 -0.93 -6.66 12.80
N GLU A 88 0.13 -6.40 12.02
CA GLU A 88 0.95 -5.18 12.12
C GLU A 88 0.18 -3.93 11.70
N PHE A 89 -0.96 -4.09 11.00
CA PHE A 89 -1.82 -3.00 10.56
C PHE A 89 -3.20 -3.07 11.22
N ALA A 90 -3.99 -4.12 10.94
CA ALA A 90 -5.34 -4.28 11.49
C ALA A 90 -5.34 -4.42 13.02
N GLY A 91 -4.37 -5.16 13.56
CA GLY A 91 -4.23 -5.37 15.01
C GLY A 91 -3.90 -4.09 15.77
N GLU A 92 -3.37 -3.07 15.10
CA GLU A 92 -3.02 -1.78 15.69
C GLU A 92 -4.09 -0.70 15.47
N LEU A 93 -4.99 -0.88 14.47
CA LEU A 93 -5.88 0.19 14.03
C LEU A 93 -7.37 -0.14 14.13
N PHE A 94 -7.79 -1.40 13.89
CA PHE A 94 -9.20 -1.73 13.63
C PHE A 94 -9.94 -2.33 14.82
N GLY A 95 -9.24 -2.69 15.88
CA GLY A 95 -9.84 -3.22 17.11
C GLY A 95 -10.61 -2.15 17.89
N LYS A 96 -11.37 -2.60 18.88
CA LYS A 96 -12.14 -1.72 19.76
C LYS A 96 -11.23 -0.67 20.41
N ASP A 97 -11.68 0.58 20.41
CA ASP A 97 -11.01 1.77 20.95
C ASP A 97 -9.65 2.13 20.30
N GLN A 98 -9.30 1.46 19.20
CA GLN A 98 -8.16 1.82 18.34
C GLN A 98 -8.54 2.98 17.39
N PRO A 99 -7.54 3.64 16.75
CA PRO A 99 -7.80 4.85 15.94
C PRO A 99 -8.84 4.72 14.84
N LEU A 100 -8.95 3.53 14.23
CA LEU A 100 -9.94 3.21 13.19
C LEU A 100 -10.82 2.03 13.62
N ASP A 101 -11.30 2.07 14.87
CA ASP A 101 -12.20 1.09 15.46
C ASP A 101 -13.34 0.72 14.49
N ALA A 102 -13.35 -0.51 14.01
CA ALA A 102 -14.31 -1.00 13.02
C ALA A 102 -15.76 -1.10 13.54
N THR A 103 -15.99 -0.87 14.83
CA THR A 103 -17.34 -0.68 15.38
C THR A 103 -17.87 0.73 15.17
N LYS A 104 -17.01 1.69 14.85
CA LYS A 104 -17.31 3.12 14.67
C LYS A 104 -17.09 3.60 13.23
N PHE A 105 -16.13 3.00 12.52
CA PHE A 105 -15.76 3.38 11.16
C PHE A 105 -16.18 2.34 10.12
N PHE A 106 -16.57 2.80 8.95
CA PHE A 106 -16.75 2.00 7.77
C PHE A 106 -15.45 2.03 6.95
N ILE A 107 -14.62 1.00 7.10
CA ILE A 107 -13.30 0.91 6.50
C ILE A 107 -13.41 0.22 5.14
N ILE A 108 -12.83 0.82 4.10
CA ILE A 108 -12.90 0.39 2.72
C ILE A 108 -11.48 0.16 2.22
N LEU A 109 -11.17 -1.07 1.78
CA LEU A 109 -9.85 -1.54 1.36
C LEU A 109 -9.95 -2.09 -0.08
N PRO A 110 -9.92 -1.23 -1.12
CA PRO A 110 -9.99 -1.69 -2.50
C PRO A 110 -8.69 -2.34 -2.96
N ASP A 111 -8.80 -3.27 -3.89
CA ASP A 111 -7.71 -3.66 -4.77
C ASP A 111 -7.71 -2.67 -5.96
N GLY A 112 -6.57 -2.05 -6.27
CA GLY A 112 -6.47 -1.10 -7.39
C GLY A 112 -6.58 -1.80 -8.75
N ILE A 113 -6.83 -1.05 -9.81
CA ILE A 113 -6.75 -1.56 -11.19
C ILE A 113 -5.37 -2.23 -11.37
N GLY A 114 -5.33 -3.40 -11.99
CA GLY A 114 -4.09 -4.15 -12.21
C GLY A 114 -3.58 -4.91 -10.98
N HIS A 115 -4.32 -4.97 -9.87
CA HIS A 115 -3.87 -5.55 -8.61
C HIS A 115 -4.91 -6.48 -7.98
N GLY A 116 -4.42 -7.41 -7.17
CA GLY A 116 -5.25 -8.28 -6.35
C GLY A 116 -6.28 -9.08 -7.16
N LYS A 117 -7.54 -8.94 -6.79
CA LYS A 117 -8.69 -9.55 -7.49
C LYS A 117 -9.42 -8.56 -8.42
N SER A 118 -8.98 -7.29 -8.53
CA SER A 118 -9.50 -6.35 -9.52
C SER A 118 -9.08 -6.73 -10.92
N SER A 119 -9.74 -6.19 -11.96
CA SER A 119 -9.36 -6.42 -13.36
C SER A 119 -7.90 -6.07 -13.59
N LYS A 120 -7.16 -6.97 -14.24
CA LYS A 120 -5.72 -6.86 -14.44
C LYS A 120 -5.26 -7.57 -15.73
N PRO A 121 -4.06 -7.29 -16.25
CA PRO A 121 -3.53 -7.91 -17.46
C PRO A 121 -3.57 -9.44 -17.45
N SER A 122 -3.21 -10.08 -16.34
CA SER A 122 -3.16 -11.54 -16.23
C SER A 122 -4.55 -12.22 -16.23
N ASP A 123 -5.65 -11.46 -16.18
CA ASP A 123 -7.01 -12.00 -16.30
C ASP A 123 -7.39 -12.42 -17.75
N GLY A 124 -6.43 -12.46 -18.68
CA GLY A 124 -6.59 -12.97 -20.04
C GLY A 124 -6.40 -11.93 -21.15
N MET A 125 -6.36 -10.63 -20.83
CA MET A 125 -6.05 -9.59 -21.83
C MET A 125 -4.54 -9.42 -22.06
N HIS A 126 -3.71 -9.84 -21.12
CA HIS A 126 -2.25 -9.76 -21.21
C HIS A 126 -1.78 -8.33 -21.56
N ALA A 127 -0.89 -8.18 -22.54
CA ALA A 127 -0.42 -6.88 -23.00
C ALA A 127 -1.46 -6.06 -23.82
N LYS A 128 -2.67 -6.58 -24.00
CA LYS A 128 -3.81 -5.86 -24.60
C LYS A 128 -4.72 -5.20 -23.56
N PHE A 129 -4.40 -5.36 -22.27
CA PHE A 129 -5.12 -4.64 -21.21
C PHE A 129 -4.90 -3.14 -21.41
N PRO A 130 -5.92 -2.27 -21.26
CA PRO A 130 -5.78 -0.84 -21.44
C PRO A 130 -4.65 -0.25 -20.58
N ALA A 131 -3.89 0.67 -21.14
CA ALA A 131 -2.90 1.41 -20.40
C ALA A 131 -3.60 2.30 -19.38
N TYR A 132 -3.34 2.10 -18.09
CA TYR A 132 -3.92 2.87 -17.01
C TYR A 132 -2.86 3.68 -16.26
N GLY A 133 -3.31 4.76 -15.64
CA GLY A 133 -2.51 5.61 -14.77
C GLY A 133 -3.06 5.68 -13.34
N TYR A 134 -2.40 6.43 -12.49
CA TYR A 134 -2.86 6.68 -11.12
C TYR A 134 -4.14 7.53 -11.10
N ILE A 135 -4.32 8.41 -12.08
CA ILE A 135 -5.57 9.18 -12.26
C ILE A 135 -6.73 8.23 -12.48
N ASP A 136 -6.58 7.23 -13.36
CA ASP A 136 -7.60 6.21 -13.61
C ASP A 136 -7.91 5.38 -12.36
N MET A 137 -6.87 5.04 -11.59
CA MET A 137 -7.04 4.28 -10.35
C MET A 137 -7.82 5.08 -9.30
N VAL A 138 -7.56 6.37 -9.15
CA VAL A 138 -8.30 7.26 -8.24
C VAL A 138 -9.75 7.41 -8.70
N GLU A 139 -10.00 7.59 -10.00
CA GLU A 139 -11.35 7.67 -10.56
C GLU A 139 -12.15 6.38 -10.31
N ALA A 140 -11.54 5.21 -10.51
CA ALA A 140 -12.18 3.93 -10.23
C ALA A 140 -12.51 3.76 -8.73
N GLN A 141 -11.61 4.21 -7.84
CA GLN A 141 -11.86 4.22 -6.40
C GLN A 141 -12.99 5.18 -6.02
N TYR A 142 -13.04 6.37 -6.63
CA TYR A 142 -14.12 7.33 -6.40
C TYR A 142 -15.48 6.75 -6.82
N ARG A 143 -15.55 6.10 -7.99
CA ARG A 143 -16.78 5.44 -8.45
C ARG A 143 -17.16 4.25 -7.57
N LEU A 144 -16.20 3.46 -7.08
CA LEU A 144 -16.48 2.42 -6.09
C LEU A 144 -17.16 3.01 -4.84
N LEU A 145 -16.60 4.08 -4.27
CA LEU A 145 -17.17 4.70 -3.09
C LEU A 145 -18.57 5.23 -3.35
N LYS A 146 -18.73 6.04 -4.38
CA LYS A 146 -19.96 6.78 -4.67
C LYS A 146 -21.06 5.87 -5.23
N ASP A 147 -20.77 5.16 -6.30
CA ASP A 147 -21.76 4.42 -7.08
C ASP A 147 -21.92 2.98 -6.56
N GLY A 148 -20.83 2.36 -6.06
CA GLY A 148 -20.82 1.00 -5.55
C GLY A 148 -21.27 0.87 -4.10
N LEU A 149 -20.76 1.75 -3.23
CA LEU A 149 -20.98 1.67 -1.77
C LEU A 149 -21.91 2.75 -1.21
N GLY A 150 -22.34 3.72 -2.03
CA GLY A 150 -23.21 4.81 -1.60
C GLY A 150 -22.53 5.77 -0.58
N VAL A 151 -21.21 5.83 -0.61
CA VAL A 151 -20.39 6.74 0.20
C VAL A 151 -20.23 8.05 -0.55
N ASN A 152 -20.81 9.12 -0.03
CA ASN A 152 -20.76 10.45 -0.64
C ASN A 152 -19.81 11.42 0.07
N HIS A 153 -19.17 10.99 1.16
CA HIS A 153 -18.11 11.72 1.86
C HIS A 153 -17.28 10.75 2.69
N ALA A 154 -15.96 11.00 2.79
CA ALA A 154 -15.03 10.21 3.57
C ALA A 154 -14.57 10.97 4.81
N ARG A 155 -14.55 10.29 5.94
CA ARG A 155 -13.95 10.80 7.18
C ARG A 155 -12.43 10.89 7.05
N LEU A 156 -11.84 9.92 6.30
CA LEU A 156 -10.41 9.86 6.04
C LEU A 156 -10.16 9.18 4.70
N VAL A 157 -9.24 9.74 3.92
CA VAL A 157 -8.60 9.06 2.79
C VAL A 157 -7.11 8.94 3.10
N MET A 158 -6.61 7.70 3.12
CA MET A 158 -5.21 7.43 3.39
C MET A 158 -4.68 6.30 2.50
N GLY A 159 -3.37 6.18 2.42
CA GLY A 159 -2.76 5.11 1.68
C GLY A 159 -1.26 5.02 1.89
N THR A 160 -0.68 3.92 1.45
CA THR A 160 0.72 3.57 1.66
C THR A 160 1.44 3.49 0.32
N SER A 161 2.61 4.13 0.18
CA SER A 161 3.43 4.11 -1.04
C SER A 161 2.63 4.57 -2.27
N MET A 162 2.31 3.71 -3.23
CA MET A 162 1.38 4.01 -4.34
C MET A 162 0.05 4.59 -3.83
N GLY A 163 -0.55 3.95 -2.81
CA GLY A 163 -1.77 4.48 -2.19
C GLY A 163 -1.57 5.83 -1.51
N GLY A 164 -0.37 6.12 -0.99
CA GLY A 164 0.02 7.45 -0.52
C GLY A 164 0.07 8.46 -1.66
N MET A 165 0.57 8.06 -2.84
CA MET A 165 0.53 8.88 -4.05
C MET A 165 -0.93 9.14 -4.50
N HIS A 166 -1.78 8.12 -4.46
CA HIS A 166 -3.22 8.30 -4.72
C HIS A 166 -3.88 9.24 -3.72
N THR A 167 -3.44 9.25 -2.45
CA THR A 167 -4.00 10.15 -1.42
C THR A 167 -3.77 11.63 -1.77
N TRP A 168 -2.61 11.98 -2.33
CA TRP A 168 -2.36 13.32 -2.85
C TRP A 168 -3.31 13.66 -4.00
N LEU A 169 -3.46 12.77 -4.98
CA LEU A 169 -4.39 12.95 -6.11
C LEU A 169 -5.85 13.04 -5.66
N TRP A 170 -6.27 12.27 -4.66
CA TRP A 170 -7.60 12.39 -4.07
C TRP A 170 -7.88 13.80 -3.55
N GLY A 171 -6.91 14.39 -2.84
CA GLY A 171 -7.05 15.74 -2.32
C GLY A 171 -7.20 16.81 -3.41
N GLU A 172 -6.58 16.60 -4.59
CA GLU A 172 -6.67 17.52 -5.73
C GLU A 172 -7.91 17.31 -6.59
N MET A 173 -8.22 16.04 -6.89
CA MET A 173 -9.32 15.69 -7.79
C MET A 173 -10.69 15.82 -7.12
N HIS A 174 -10.77 15.57 -5.82
CA HIS A 174 -12.02 15.56 -5.05
C HIS A 174 -11.90 16.35 -3.74
N PRO A 175 -11.50 17.65 -3.76
CA PRO A 175 -11.08 18.41 -2.57
C PRO A 175 -12.14 18.55 -1.48
N ASP A 176 -13.43 18.38 -1.81
CA ASP A 176 -14.56 18.51 -0.88
C ASP A 176 -15.08 17.13 -0.39
N PHE A 177 -14.47 16.04 -0.83
CA PHE A 177 -14.97 14.69 -0.56
C PHE A 177 -14.53 14.11 0.78
N MET A 178 -13.55 14.70 1.48
CA MET A 178 -13.00 14.12 2.70
C MET A 178 -12.73 15.18 3.78
N ASP A 179 -12.76 14.72 5.05
CA ASP A 179 -12.41 15.55 6.21
C ASP A 179 -10.90 15.56 6.50
N ALA A 180 -10.17 14.50 6.11
CA ALA A 180 -8.73 14.38 6.35
C ALA A 180 -8.03 13.54 5.28
N LEU A 181 -6.73 13.82 5.07
CA LEU A 181 -5.83 13.09 4.18
C LEU A 181 -4.58 12.63 4.93
N MET A 182 -4.15 11.37 4.69
CA MET A 182 -2.92 10.86 5.30
C MET A 182 -2.10 10.03 4.30
N PRO A 183 -1.29 10.67 3.43
CA PRO A 183 -0.35 9.97 2.56
C PRO A 183 0.85 9.46 3.35
N LEU A 184 1.15 8.15 3.24
CA LEU A 184 2.29 7.50 3.88
C LEU A 184 3.31 7.08 2.82
N ALA A 185 4.60 7.27 3.11
CA ALA A 185 5.74 6.86 2.29
C ALA A 185 5.62 7.29 0.81
N SER A 186 5.35 8.57 0.59
CA SER A 186 5.18 9.17 -0.74
C SER A 186 5.63 10.62 -0.77
N LEU A 187 5.93 11.13 -1.95
CA LEU A 187 6.30 12.53 -2.18
C LEU A 187 5.28 13.21 -3.10
N PRO A 188 4.91 14.48 -2.83
CA PRO A 188 3.95 15.23 -3.63
C PRO A 188 4.59 15.84 -4.88
N THR A 189 5.20 15.01 -5.71
CA THR A 189 5.86 15.44 -6.95
C THR A 189 5.95 14.28 -7.92
N GLN A 190 6.18 14.59 -9.18
CA GLN A 190 6.43 13.60 -10.22
C GLN A 190 7.54 12.62 -9.82
N ILE A 191 7.34 11.32 -10.16
CA ILE A 191 8.35 10.29 -9.94
C ILE A 191 9.54 10.53 -10.88
N SER A 192 10.68 10.90 -10.29
CA SER A 192 11.91 11.21 -10.99
C SER A 192 13.15 10.62 -10.31
N GLY A 193 14.33 10.94 -10.79
CA GLY A 193 15.60 10.52 -10.20
C GLY A 193 15.68 9.02 -9.98
N ARG A 194 16.26 8.62 -8.84
CA ARG A 194 16.45 7.19 -8.52
C ARG A 194 15.15 6.40 -8.45
N ASN A 195 14.04 7.02 -8.00
CA ASN A 195 12.75 6.35 -7.96
C ASN A 195 12.26 5.98 -9.38
N ARG A 196 12.50 6.84 -10.38
CA ARG A 196 12.21 6.49 -11.78
C ARG A 196 13.19 5.46 -12.36
N VAL A 197 14.47 5.54 -12.00
CA VAL A 197 15.50 4.64 -12.51
C VAL A 197 15.21 3.18 -12.19
N TRP A 198 14.97 2.83 -10.92
CA TRP A 198 14.73 1.44 -10.55
C TRP A 198 13.42 0.89 -11.17
N ARG A 199 12.37 1.71 -11.29
CA ARG A 199 11.15 1.34 -12.03
C ARG A 199 11.45 1.04 -13.49
N ARG A 200 12.23 1.90 -14.12
CA ARG A 200 12.62 1.73 -15.52
C ARG A 200 13.47 0.47 -15.72
N MET A 201 14.37 0.15 -14.80
CA MET A 201 15.17 -1.08 -14.85
C MET A 201 14.29 -2.34 -14.88
N ILE A 202 13.26 -2.42 -14.05
CA ILE A 202 12.31 -3.53 -14.06
C ILE A 202 11.51 -3.56 -15.37
N ILE A 203 10.97 -2.41 -15.80
CA ILE A 203 10.20 -2.30 -17.05
C ILE A 203 11.04 -2.79 -18.24
N ASP A 204 12.29 -2.34 -18.34
CA ASP A 204 13.18 -2.72 -19.43
C ASP A 204 13.62 -4.19 -19.33
N ALA A 205 13.86 -4.70 -18.13
CA ALA A 205 14.17 -6.10 -17.92
C ALA A 205 13.06 -7.02 -18.46
N ILE A 206 11.80 -6.71 -18.13
CA ILE A 206 10.65 -7.49 -18.61
C ILE A 206 10.46 -7.33 -20.12
N ARG A 207 10.48 -6.11 -20.64
CA ARG A 207 10.23 -5.85 -22.08
C ARG A 207 11.30 -6.41 -23.02
N ASN A 208 12.56 -6.44 -22.56
CA ASN A 208 13.68 -6.93 -23.34
C ASN A 208 13.91 -8.45 -23.16
N ASP A 209 13.17 -9.12 -22.30
CA ASP A 209 13.23 -10.57 -22.13
C ASP A 209 12.53 -11.25 -23.32
N PRO A 210 13.25 -12.04 -24.14
CA PRO A 210 12.62 -12.74 -25.25
C PRO A 210 11.49 -13.69 -24.82
N ALA A 211 11.56 -14.23 -23.58
CA ALA A 211 10.54 -15.12 -23.04
C ALA A 211 9.24 -14.40 -22.69
N TRP A 212 9.27 -13.07 -22.51
CA TRP A 212 8.06 -12.25 -22.32
C TRP A 212 7.17 -12.25 -23.57
N ASN A 213 7.77 -12.38 -24.77
CA ASN A 213 7.06 -12.55 -26.05
C ASN A 213 5.92 -11.53 -26.26
N GLY A 214 6.16 -10.23 -25.99
CA GLY A 214 5.14 -9.19 -26.13
C GLY A 214 3.96 -9.34 -25.17
N GLY A 215 4.14 -10.05 -24.06
CA GLY A 215 3.11 -10.32 -23.05
C GLY A 215 2.38 -11.64 -23.22
N GLU A 216 2.64 -12.38 -24.28
CA GLU A 216 2.00 -13.66 -24.62
C GLU A 216 2.92 -14.85 -24.25
N TYR A 217 3.19 -15.04 -22.96
CA TYR A 217 4.01 -16.14 -22.43
C TYR A 217 3.14 -17.24 -21.81
N LYS A 218 3.67 -18.48 -21.81
CA LYS A 218 3.03 -19.64 -21.16
C LYS A 218 3.56 -19.89 -19.75
N THR A 219 4.81 -19.51 -19.52
CA THR A 219 5.49 -19.57 -18.21
C THR A 219 6.07 -18.22 -17.94
N GLN A 220 6.11 -17.81 -16.66
CA GLN A 220 6.65 -16.51 -16.28
C GLN A 220 8.06 -16.30 -16.83
N PRO A 221 8.34 -15.15 -17.47
CA PRO A 221 9.66 -14.86 -18.01
C PRO A 221 10.72 -14.77 -16.90
N PRO A 222 11.96 -15.22 -17.15
CA PRO A 222 13.06 -15.14 -16.18
C PRO A 222 13.30 -13.75 -15.58
N SER A 223 13.04 -12.71 -16.35
CA SER A 223 13.15 -11.31 -15.93
C SER A 223 12.25 -10.93 -14.74
N LEU A 224 11.22 -11.72 -14.44
CA LEU A 224 10.41 -11.51 -13.23
C LEU A 224 11.24 -11.67 -11.94
N ARG A 225 12.31 -12.49 -11.97
CA ARG A 225 13.28 -12.59 -10.87
C ARG A 225 13.98 -11.24 -10.63
N THR A 226 14.45 -10.59 -11.70
CA THR A 226 15.09 -9.26 -11.59
C THR A 226 14.14 -8.23 -10.98
N ALA A 227 12.83 -8.29 -11.30
CA ALA A 227 11.83 -7.45 -10.68
C ALA A 227 11.75 -7.69 -9.15
N ALA A 228 11.74 -8.95 -8.74
CA ALA A 228 11.72 -9.33 -7.32
C ALA A 228 12.98 -8.85 -6.59
N GLU A 229 14.17 -9.07 -7.16
CA GLU A 229 15.46 -8.64 -6.61
C GLU A 229 15.50 -7.12 -6.40
N MET A 230 15.04 -6.34 -7.37
CA MET A 230 14.99 -4.88 -7.28
C MET A 230 13.99 -4.41 -6.23
N LEU A 231 12.81 -5.04 -6.13
CA LEU A 231 11.83 -4.74 -5.09
C LEU A 231 12.39 -5.04 -3.70
N TRP A 232 13.06 -6.17 -3.53
CA TRP A 232 13.71 -6.52 -2.26
C TRP A 232 14.80 -5.51 -1.87
N PHE A 233 15.64 -5.10 -2.85
CA PHE A 233 16.71 -4.13 -2.64
C PHE A 233 16.16 -2.75 -2.22
N MET A 234 15.09 -2.29 -2.85
CA MET A 234 14.56 -0.93 -2.64
C MET A 234 13.60 -0.82 -1.44
N SER A 235 13.00 -1.92 -0.97
CA SER A 235 11.91 -1.87 0.00
C SER A 235 12.35 -1.79 1.47
N SER A 236 13.63 -1.88 1.77
CA SER A 236 14.16 -1.87 3.13
C SER A 236 15.32 -0.87 3.29
N ASN A 237 16.00 -0.89 4.40
CA ASN A 237 17.20 -0.09 4.65
C ASN A 237 18.44 -0.98 4.85
N PRO A 238 19.67 -0.44 4.60
CA PRO A 238 20.92 -1.21 4.70
C PRO A 238 21.19 -1.75 6.11
N VAL A 239 20.82 -0.99 7.16
CA VAL A 239 21.09 -1.37 8.56
C VAL A 239 20.28 -2.61 8.93
N LEU A 240 18.98 -2.61 8.58
CA LEU A 240 18.12 -3.76 8.83
C LEU A 240 18.60 -4.99 8.05
N ARG A 241 18.92 -4.84 6.76
CA ARG A 241 19.43 -5.95 5.94
C ARG A 241 20.72 -6.54 6.47
N GLN A 242 21.66 -5.70 6.90
CA GLN A 242 22.91 -6.17 7.51
C GLN A 242 22.66 -6.93 8.83
N LYS A 243 21.67 -6.50 9.62
CA LYS A 243 21.28 -7.18 10.86
C LYS A 243 20.58 -8.53 10.61
N GLU A 244 19.72 -8.59 9.61
CA GLU A 244 18.95 -9.79 9.27
C GLU A 244 19.79 -10.87 8.57
N ALA A 245 20.83 -10.47 7.85
CA ALA A 245 21.70 -11.36 7.06
C ALA A 245 23.13 -10.80 7.07
N PRO A 246 23.89 -11.00 8.16
CA PRO A 246 25.22 -10.41 8.36
C PRO A 246 26.33 -11.07 7.55
N THR A 247 26.09 -12.23 6.93
CA THR A 247 27.09 -12.96 6.12
C THR A 247 26.63 -13.07 4.67
N LEU A 248 27.59 -13.29 3.77
CA LEU A 248 27.33 -13.52 2.35
C LEU A 248 26.30 -14.65 2.15
N ARG A 249 26.51 -15.81 2.80
CA ARG A 249 25.61 -16.96 2.67
C ARG A 249 24.17 -16.64 3.14
N GLU A 250 24.01 -15.99 4.28
CA GLU A 250 22.70 -15.62 4.80
C GLU A 250 21.99 -14.61 3.89
N THR A 251 22.75 -13.69 3.26
CA THR A 251 22.21 -12.74 2.29
C THR A 251 21.70 -13.45 1.04
N ASP A 252 22.50 -14.38 0.48
CA ASP A 252 22.13 -15.16 -0.69
C ASP A 252 20.88 -16.03 -0.41
N GLU A 253 20.83 -16.72 0.75
CA GLU A 253 19.68 -17.52 1.17
C GLU A 253 18.40 -16.67 1.30
N LYS A 254 18.50 -15.47 1.90
CA LYS A 254 17.36 -14.57 2.09
C LYS A 254 16.80 -14.00 0.80
N ILE A 255 17.68 -13.57 -0.11
CA ILE A 255 17.21 -13.04 -1.40
C ILE A 255 16.60 -14.14 -2.24
N ASP A 256 17.19 -15.36 -2.26
CA ASP A 256 16.63 -16.50 -2.96
C ASP A 256 15.27 -16.90 -2.42
N GLU A 257 15.09 -16.93 -1.09
CA GLU A 257 13.81 -17.18 -0.46
C GLU A 257 12.75 -16.16 -0.90
N PHE A 258 13.08 -14.87 -0.83
CA PHE A 258 12.17 -13.81 -1.24
C PHE A 258 11.78 -13.93 -2.72
N VAL A 259 12.79 -14.06 -3.59
CA VAL A 259 12.58 -14.15 -5.04
C VAL A 259 11.75 -15.38 -5.41
N ASN A 260 12.08 -16.55 -4.85
CA ASN A 260 11.36 -17.78 -5.12
C ASN A 260 9.90 -17.73 -4.65
N ASN A 261 9.59 -17.02 -3.56
CA ASN A 261 8.23 -16.81 -3.11
C ASN A 261 7.48 -15.79 -3.99
N TYR A 262 8.15 -14.72 -4.38
CA TYR A 262 7.55 -13.69 -5.22
C TYR A 262 7.13 -14.23 -6.60
N VAL A 263 8.02 -14.95 -7.30
CA VAL A 263 7.74 -15.45 -8.65
C VAL A 263 6.67 -16.54 -8.72
N LYS A 264 6.31 -17.18 -7.59
CA LYS A 264 5.21 -18.14 -7.52
C LYS A 264 3.82 -17.48 -7.64
N THR A 265 3.71 -16.21 -7.28
CA THR A 265 2.43 -15.51 -7.15
C THR A 265 2.31 -14.26 -8.02
N ALA A 266 3.43 -13.71 -8.48
CA ALA A 266 3.47 -12.55 -9.35
C ALA A 266 3.33 -12.92 -10.83
N ASP A 267 2.79 -11.99 -11.60
CA ASP A 267 2.70 -12.07 -13.06
C ASP A 267 3.49 -10.92 -13.69
N ALA A 268 4.27 -11.20 -14.72
CA ALA A 268 5.16 -10.21 -15.31
C ALA A 268 4.41 -9.05 -15.98
N ASN A 269 3.24 -9.31 -16.60
CA ASN A 269 2.42 -8.26 -17.17
C ASN A 269 1.82 -7.37 -16.06
N ASP A 270 1.31 -7.97 -14.98
CA ASP A 270 0.75 -7.20 -13.85
C ASP A 270 1.82 -6.29 -13.22
N VAL A 271 3.05 -6.81 -13.00
CA VAL A 271 4.19 -6.03 -12.49
C VAL A 271 4.58 -4.91 -13.44
N LEU A 272 4.67 -5.21 -14.74
CA LEU A 272 5.00 -4.23 -15.77
C LEU A 272 4.00 -3.06 -15.77
N TYR A 273 2.71 -3.38 -15.82
CA TYR A 273 1.64 -2.37 -15.83
C TYR A 273 1.58 -1.57 -14.54
N ALA A 274 1.72 -2.22 -13.38
CA ALA A 274 1.74 -1.52 -12.08
C ALA A 274 2.87 -0.49 -11.97
N LEU A 275 4.07 -0.79 -12.51
CA LEU A 275 5.19 0.15 -12.52
C LEU A 275 5.01 1.27 -13.55
N GLN A 276 4.39 0.96 -14.71
CA GLN A 276 4.08 1.93 -15.73
C GLN A 276 2.97 2.89 -15.31
N ALA A 277 1.98 2.44 -14.56
CA ALA A 277 0.84 3.25 -14.11
C ALA A 277 1.22 4.57 -13.43
N SER A 278 2.42 4.64 -12.87
CA SER A 278 2.92 5.85 -12.22
C SER A 278 3.36 6.97 -13.18
N HIS A 279 3.16 6.82 -14.50
CA HIS A 279 3.64 7.78 -15.51
C HIS A 279 2.92 9.13 -15.46
N ASP A 280 1.67 9.16 -15.02
CA ASP A 280 0.81 10.33 -14.93
C ASP A 280 0.79 10.98 -13.52
N TYR A 281 1.57 10.43 -12.57
CA TYR A 281 1.61 10.96 -11.22
C TYR A 281 2.42 12.25 -11.15
N ASP A 282 1.76 13.38 -10.99
CA ASP A 282 2.37 14.69 -10.73
C ASP A 282 1.40 15.62 -9.97
N PRO A 283 1.28 15.51 -8.64
CA PRO A 283 0.43 16.40 -7.86
C PRO A 283 1.04 17.80 -7.69
N GLY A 284 2.34 17.98 -7.95
CA GLY A 284 3.03 19.25 -7.75
C GLY A 284 2.30 20.48 -8.26
N PRO A 285 1.76 20.50 -9.49
CA PRO A 285 1.07 21.67 -10.02
C PRO A 285 -0.21 22.10 -9.29
N ASN A 286 -0.81 21.24 -8.47
CA ASN A 286 -2.16 21.46 -7.92
C ASN A 286 -2.27 21.34 -6.39
N LEU A 287 -1.18 21.28 -5.64
CA LEU A 287 -1.17 21.11 -4.18
C LEU A 287 -2.02 22.14 -3.45
N GLU A 288 -2.15 23.35 -3.99
CA GLU A 288 -2.98 24.44 -3.43
C GLU A 288 -4.49 24.14 -3.49
N LYS A 289 -4.91 23.18 -4.32
CA LYS A 289 -6.32 22.75 -4.41
C LYS A 289 -6.75 21.86 -3.25
N ILE A 290 -5.80 21.26 -2.52
CA ILE A 290 -6.08 20.38 -1.39
C ILE A 290 -6.65 21.21 -0.24
N ARG A 291 -7.92 20.95 0.10
CA ARG A 291 -8.66 21.71 1.12
C ARG A 291 -8.68 21.03 2.49
N ALA A 292 -8.69 19.70 2.50
CA ALA A 292 -8.71 18.92 3.72
C ALA A 292 -7.39 19.04 4.50
N PRO A 293 -7.40 19.05 5.83
CA PRO A 293 -6.23 18.85 6.65
C PRO A 293 -5.47 17.60 6.19
N LEU A 294 -4.16 17.75 5.96
CA LEU A 294 -3.30 16.71 5.42
C LEU A 294 -2.09 16.47 6.31
N LEU A 295 -1.86 15.20 6.67
CA LEU A 295 -0.67 14.75 7.39
C LEU A 295 0.11 13.74 6.56
N ALA A 296 1.23 14.15 5.98
CA ALA A 296 2.16 13.25 5.29
C ALA A 296 3.17 12.66 6.27
N ILE A 297 3.39 11.34 6.23
CA ILE A 297 4.41 10.67 7.06
C ILE A 297 5.34 9.84 6.19
N ASN A 298 6.64 10.12 6.31
CA ASN A 298 7.73 9.33 5.74
C ASN A 298 8.71 8.93 6.85
N THR A 299 9.68 8.07 6.56
CA THR A 299 10.76 7.70 7.48
C THR A 299 12.11 8.15 6.93
N ALA A 300 13.06 8.47 7.84
CA ALA A 300 14.36 8.99 7.46
C ALA A 300 15.25 7.96 6.73
N ASP A 301 14.93 6.67 6.88
CA ASP A 301 15.62 5.56 6.24
C ASP A 301 14.92 5.02 4.97
N ASP A 302 13.92 5.75 4.45
CA ASP A 302 13.23 5.37 3.20
C ASP A 302 14.12 5.63 1.97
N LEU A 303 14.59 4.57 1.33
CA LEU A 303 15.43 4.66 0.14
C LEU A 303 14.66 5.00 -1.15
N ILE A 304 13.34 4.91 -1.15
CA ILE A 304 12.48 5.27 -2.27
C ILE A 304 12.13 6.76 -2.24
N ASN A 305 11.86 7.28 -1.04
CA ASN A 305 11.52 8.68 -0.79
C ASN A 305 12.50 9.32 0.22
N PRO A 306 13.80 9.38 -0.08
CA PRO A 306 14.80 9.82 0.88
C PRO A 306 14.59 11.29 1.25
N PRO A 307 14.64 11.65 2.55
CA PRO A 307 14.39 13.00 3.03
C PRO A 307 15.44 14.01 2.56
N GLU A 308 16.65 13.55 2.22
CA GLU A 308 17.73 14.39 1.70
C GLU A 308 17.38 15.14 0.42
N LEU A 309 16.33 14.71 -0.30
CA LEU A 309 15.81 15.45 -1.46
C LEU A 309 15.12 16.76 -1.06
N GLY A 310 14.74 16.95 0.21
CA GLY A 310 14.03 18.12 0.71
C GLY A 310 12.68 18.40 0.03
N ILE A 311 12.16 17.43 -0.74
CA ILE A 311 10.92 17.60 -1.53
C ILE A 311 9.71 17.72 -0.61
N LEU A 312 9.54 16.77 0.33
CA LEU A 312 8.37 16.78 1.19
C LEU A 312 8.29 18.07 2.02
N GLU A 313 9.40 18.50 2.62
CA GLU A 313 9.47 19.71 3.45
C GLU A 313 9.19 20.99 2.64
N ARG A 314 9.57 21.02 1.38
CA ARG A 314 9.33 22.17 0.49
C ARG A 314 7.89 22.20 0.00
N GLU A 315 7.42 21.07 -0.55
CA GLU A 315 6.14 21.02 -1.24
C GLU A 315 4.94 20.99 -0.29
N ILE A 316 5.07 20.43 0.93
CA ILE A 316 3.98 20.40 1.92
C ILE A 316 3.48 21.81 2.28
N LYS A 317 4.34 22.82 2.19
CA LYS A 317 4.00 24.22 2.48
C LYS A 317 3.00 24.81 1.48
N ARG A 318 2.83 24.17 0.34
CA ARG A 318 1.89 24.59 -0.72
C ARG A 318 0.49 24.02 -0.49
N ALA A 319 0.34 22.95 0.29
CA ALA A 319 -0.96 22.46 0.74
C ALA A 319 -1.44 23.34 1.91
N PRO A 320 -2.58 24.07 1.80
CA PRO A 320 -2.97 25.09 2.78
C PRO A 320 -3.07 24.61 4.22
N HIS A 321 -3.45 23.35 4.42
CA HIS A 321 -3.55 22.69 5.74
C HIS A 321 -2.64 21.46 5.82
N GLY A 322 -1.52 21.50 5.08
CA GLY A 322 -0.55 20.41 5.00
C GLY A 322 0.44 20.43 6.17
N ARG A 323 0.72 19.26 6.70
CA ARG A 323 1.77 19.00 7.67
C ARG A 323 2.53 17.74 7.30
N ALA A 324 3.83 17.71 7.53
CA ALA A 324 4.67 16.55 7.29
C ALA A 324 5.43 16.12 8.54
N ILE A 325 5.65 14.82 8.67
CA ILE A 325 6.52 14.21 9.66
C ILE A 325 7.49 13.28 8.93
N VAL A 326 8.78 13.48 9.14
CA VAL A 326 9.81 12.51 8.79
C VAL A 326 10.24 11.83 10.09
N MET A 327 9.82 10.59 10.26
CA MET A 327 10.14 9.81 11.46
C MET A 327 11.61 9.43 11.46
N PRO A 328 12.34 9.61 12.57
CA PRO A 328 13.75 9.26 12.65
C PRO A 328 13.95 7.75 12.46
N MET A 329 15.09 7.38 11.87
CA MET A 329 15.51 5.98 11.81
C MET A 329 15.65 5.41 13.22
N SER A 330 15.22 4.18 13.42
CA SER A 330 15.32 3.44 14.68
C SER A 330 15.45 1.93 14.40
N ASP A 331 15.62 1.14 15.46
CA ASP A 331 15.59 -0.33 15.41
C ASP A 331 14.23 -0.92 15.05
N LYS A 332 13.19 -0.09 15.01
CA LYS A 332 11.81 -0.44 14.64
C LYS A 332 11.42 -0.02 13.24
N THR A 333 12.22 0.84 12.58
CA THR A 333 11.95 1.28 11.22
C THR A 333 12.53 0.31 10.19
N HIS A 334 11.80 0.12 9.09
CA HIS A 334 12.11 -0.84 8.04
C HIS A 334 12.28 -0.14 6.68
N GLY A 335 12.85 1.07 6.66
CA GLY A 335 12.97 1.86 5.46
C GLY A 335 11.59 2.15 4.86
N HIS A 336 11.44 1.97 3.56
CA HIS A 336 10.16 2.16 2.87
C HIS A 336 9.04 1.30 3.50
N GLY A 337 9.35 0.09 3.94
CA GLY A 337 8.39 -0.83 4.57
C GLY A 337 7.76 -0.34 5.89
N SER A 338 8.33 0.69 6.53
CA SER A 338 7.80 1.26 7.79
C SER A 338 6.36 1.73 7.70
N HIS A 339 5.89 2.09 6.50
CA HIS A 339 4.51 2.52 6.28
C HIS A 339 3.46 1.43 6.59
N THR A 340 3.84 0.14 6.58
CA THR A 340 2.94 -0.98 6.89
C THR A 340 2.90 -1.30 8.38
N ILE A 341 3.78 -0.73 9.20
CA ILE A 341 3.88 -0.95 10.65
C ILE A 341 3.13 0.16 11.37
N ALA A 342 1.82 -0.03 11.56
CA ALA A 342 0.95 1.02 12.10
C ALA A 342 1.34 1.48 13.51
N ALA A 343 1.95 0.61 14.31
CA ALA A 343 2.48 0.97 15.64
C ALA A 343 3.43 2.17 15.63
N LEU A 344 4.10 2.45 14.50
CA LEU A 344 5.03 3.56 14.37
C LEU A 344 4.33 4.93 14.27
N TRP A 345 3.14 4.98 13.69
CA TRP A 345 2.48 6.24 13.31
C TRP A 345 1.01 6.35 13.74
N LYS A 346 0.41 5.32 14.35
CA LYS A 346 -1.01 5.31 14.76
C LYS A 346 -1.41 6.48 15.67
N ASP A 347 -0.50 6.94 16.52
CA ASP A 347 -0.77 8.06 17.43
C ASP A 347 -0.92 9.38 16.66
N GLU A 348 -0.17 9.58 15.58
CA GLU A 348 -0.30 10.74 14.70
C GLU A 348 -1.61 10.69 13.91
N LEU A 349 -2.04 9.50 13.48
CA LEU A 349 -3.36 9.30 12.89
C LEU A 349 -4.48 9.67 13.89
N ALA A 350 -4.38 9.21 15.14
CA ALA A 350 -5.35 9.54 16.17
C ALA A 350 -5.44 11.06 16.43
N LYS A 351 -4.29 11.76 16.44
CA LYS A 351 -4.24 13.23 16.54
C LYS A 351 -4.91 13.91 15.34
N LEU A 352 -4.65 13.45 14.11
CA LEU A 352 -5.28 13.98 12.90
C LEU A 352 -6.80 13.82 12.96
N LEU A 353 -7.29 12.64 13.29
CA LEU A 353 -8.73 12.37 13.43
C LEU A 353 -9.39 13.25 14.51
N LYS A 354 -8.71 13.44 15.64
CA LYS A 354 -9.22 14.34 16.70
C LYS A 354 -9.30 15.81 16.26
N GLN A 355 -8.29 16.30 15.53
CA GLN A 355 -8.23 17.68 15.04
C GLN A 355 -9.29 17.98 13.98
N THR A 356 -9.72 16.98 13.23
CA THR A 356 -10.71 17.10 12.16
C THR A 356 -12.10 16.63 12.57
N ASN A 357 -12.32 16.32 13.85
CA ASN A 357 -13.64 15.99 14.38
C ASN A 357 -14.49 17.28 14.44
N ARG A 358 -15.56 17.33 13.66
CA ARG A 358 -16.51 18.45 13.61
C ARG A 358 -17.79 18.12 14.35
#